data_678125216449bbe4ea19502cf03add86
#
_entry.id   678125216449bbe4ea19502cf03add86
#
_cell.length_a   1.000
_cell.length_b   1.000
_cell.length_c   1.000
_cell.angle_alpha   90.00
_cell.angle_beta   90.00
_cell.angle_gamma   90.00
#
_symmetry.space_group_name_H-M   'P 1'
#
loop_
_entity.id
_entity.type
_entity.pdbx_description
1 polymer ?
#
loop_
_entity_poly.entity_id
_entity_poly.type
_entity_poly.pdbx_seq_one_letter_code
_entity_poly.pdbx_strand_id
1 'polypeptide(L)'
;MGITLLTGLLALGIAGIIMLPFIAMLVAGGAGLKIVAVIWLILCILPVMLAIFILVLVAALSARICVLEDKGVMDSMKLAWQMCKANVSESATLGAISIALGIGISIAITVGVIALAIPFIILGIINLWLGLVPGGLAGIVLILLLACVYGVFTSAYWTLGYLQIKAKNAPAPQAVAPILPAVEVV
;
A
#
# COMPACT_ATOMS: atom_id res chain seq x y z
N MET A 1 12.48 -0.25 -7.68
CA MET A 1 11.73 0.33 -8.80
C MET A 1 11.01 -0.72 -9.68
N GLY A 2 11.63 -1.85 -10.04
CA GLY A 2 11.00 -2.86 -10.92
C GLY A 2 9.67 -3.42 -10.41
N ILE A 3 9.56 -3.71 -9.11
CA ILE A 3 8.34 -4.27 -8.51
C ILE A 3 7.18 -3.28 -8.60
N THR A 4 7.41 -2.02 -8.29
CA THR A 4 6.38 -0.97 -8.32
C THR A 4 5.88 -0.73 -9.75
N LEU A 5 6.76 -0.79 -10.72
CA LEU A 5 6.44 -0.61 -12.14
C LEU A 5 5.63 -1.80 -12.68
N LEU A 6 6.02 -3.03 -12.32
CA LEU A 6 5.34 -4.25 -12.74
C LEU A 6 3.93 -4.33 -12.12
N THR A 7 3.80 -4.04 -10.83
CA THR A 7 2.50 -4.03 -10.14
C THR A 7 1.59 -2.92 -10.65
N GLY A 8 2.14 -1.74 -10.97
CA GLY A 8 1.40 -0.65 -11.58
C GLY A 8 0.86 -1.01 -12.96
N LEU A 9 1.69 -1.63 -13.82
CA LEU A 9 1.29 -2.11 -15.14
C LEU A 9 0.19 -3.19 -15.07
N LEU A 10 0.31 -4.13 -14.13
CA LEU A 10 -0.69 -5.17 -13.89
C LEU A 10 -2.03 -4.56 -13.43
N ALA A 11 -2.01 -3.62 -12.49
CA ALA A 11 -3.21 -2.94 -12.02
C ALA A 11 -3.88 -2.14 -13.15
N LEU A 12 -3.10 -1.48 -13.99
CA LEU A 12 -3.58 -0.69 -15.13
C LEU A 12 -4.20 -1.60 -16.21
N GLY A 13 -3.60 -2.78 -16.45
CA GLY A 13 -4.13 -3.80 -17.36
C GLY A 13 -5.47 -4.35 -16.89
N ILE A 14 -5.59 -4.69 -15.61
CA ILE A 14 -6.85 -5.18 -15.03
C ILE A 14 -7.95 -4.11 -15.11
N ALA A 15 -7.62 -2.87 -14.74
CA ALA A 15 -8.55 -1.75 -14.83
C ALA A 15 -8.99 -1.50 -16.28
N GLY A 16 -8.07 -1.56 -17.25
CA GLY A 16 -8.36 -1.39 -18.68
C GLY A 16 -9.32 -2.44 -19.22
N ILE A 17 -9.08 -3.72 -18.92
CA ILE A 17 -9.95 -4.83 -19.38
C ILE A 17 -11.39 -4.67 -18.85
N ILE A 18 -11.55 -4.18 -17.64
CA ILE A 18 -12.87 -4.01 -17.03
C ILE A 18 -13.57 -2.72 -17.51
N MET A 19 -12.79 -1.66 -17.76
CA MET A 19 -13.32 -0.40 -18.26
C MET A 19 -13.73 -0.43 -19.75
N LEU A 20 -13.08 -1.26 -20.58
CA LEU A 20 -13.37 -1.37 -22.01
C LEU A 20 -14.85 -1.69 -22.31
N PRO A 21 -15.47 -2.75 -21.78
CA PRO A 21 -16.88 -3.04 -22.03
C PRO A 21 -17.81 -1.97 -21.45
N PHE A 22 -17.45 -1.35 -20.32
CA PHE A 22 -18.20 -0.25 -19.73
C PHE A 22 -18.26 0.97 -20.67
N ILE A 23 -17.11 1.38 -21.21
CA ILE A 23 -17.02 2.50 -22.15
C ILE A 23 -17.79 2.18 -23.45
N ALA A 24 -17.64 0.97 -23.97
CA ALA A 24 -18.35 0.53 -25.16
C ALA A 24 -19.87 0.57 -24.99
N MET A 25 -20.40 0.12 -23.85
CA MET A 25 -21.84 0.18 -23.53
C MET A 25 -22.34 1.62 -23.34
N LEU A 26 -21.52 2.51 -22.79
CA LEU A 26 -21.85 3.93 -22.59
C LEU A 26 -21.93 4.69 -23.94
N VAL A 27 -21.01 4.40 -24.87
CA VAL A 27 -20.88 5.12 -26.14
C VAL A 27 -21.86 4.60 -27.17
N ALA A 28 -22.04 3.27 -27.27
CA ALA A 28 -22.86 2.65 -28.32
C ALA A 28 -24.32 2.42 -27.92
N GLY A 29 -24.68 2.63 -26.63
CA GLY A 29 -25.94 2.16 -26.09
C GLY A 29 -27.06 3.21 -25.97
N GLY A 30 -28.31 2.76 -26.23
CA GLY A 30 -29.53 3.46 -25.82
C GLY A 30 -29.71 3.44 -24.28
N ALA A 31 -30.81 4.07 -23.80
CA ALA A 31 -31.07 4.25 -22.36
C ALA A 31 -30.97 2.94 -21.55
N GLY A 32 -31.45 1.81 -22.08
CA GLY A 32 -31.39 0.50 -21.41
C GLY A 32 -29.96 -0.03 -21.23
N LEU A 33 -29.08 0.13 -22.23
CA LEU A 33 -27.69 -0.27 -22.17
C LEU A 33 -26.86 0.54 -21.15
N LYS A 34 -27.22 1.81 -20.95
CA LYS A 34 -26.59 2.65 -19.91
C LYS A 34 -26.89 2.16 -18.50
N ILE A 35 -28.12 1.68 -18.26
CA ILE A 35 -28.49 1.10 -16.98
C ILE A 35 -27.68 -0.19 -16.74
N VAL A 36 -27.58 -1.06 -17.74
CA VAL A 36 -26.78 -2.28 -17.66
C VAL A 36 -25.31 -1.96 -17.40
N ALA A 37 -24.76 -0.93 -18.04
CA ALA A 37 -23.37 -0.49 -17.82
C ALA A 37 -23.13 -0.05 -16.37
N VAL A 38 -24.06 0.67 -15.75
CA VAL A 38 -23.94 1.08 -14.34
C VAL A 38 -23.99 -0.13 -13.41
N ILE A 39 -24.90 -1.08 -13.64
CA ILE A 39 -24.99 -2.32 -12.87
C ILE A 39 -23.69 -3.12 -13.02
N TRP A 40 -23.15 -3.25 -14.23
CA TRP A 40 -21.87 -3.90 -14.49
C TRP A 40 -20.72 -3.25 -13.74
N LEU A 41 -20.65 -1.92 -13.75
CA LEU A 41 -19.63 -1.17 -13.02
C LEU A 41 -19.68 -1.48 -11.51
N ILE A 42 -20.87 -1.43 -10.91
CA ILE A 42 -21.07 -1.71 -9.49
C ILE A 42 -20.64 -3.15 -9.16
N LEU A 43 -21.02 -4.12 -10.01
CA LEU A 43 -20.67 -5.52 -9.82
C LEU A 43 -19.17 -5.77 -9.93
N CYS A 44 -18.47 -5.04 -10.79
CA CYS A 44 -17.02 -5.17 -11.00
C CYS A 44 -16.18 -4.42 -9.97
N ILE A 45 -16.70 -3.37 -9.33
CA ILE A 45 -15.94 -2.60 -8.33
C ILE A 45 -15.41 -3.48 -7.20
N LEU A 46 -16.26 -4.34 -6.63
CA LEU A 46 -15.87 -5.17 -5.48
C LEU A 46 -14.73 -6.14 -5.79
N PRO A 47 -14.79 -6.98 -6.84
CA PRO A 47 -13.69 -7.88 -7.17
C PRO A 47 -12.42 -7.13 -7.60
N VAL A 48 -12.55 -5.98 -8.26
CA VAL A 48 -11.40 -5.14 -8.63
C VAL A 48 -10.70 -4.59 -7.39
N MET A 49 -11.46 -4.05 -6.46
CA MET A 49 -10.91 -3.54 -5.20
C MET A 49 -10.19 -4.65 -4.42
N LEU A 50 -10.78 -5.86 -4.38
CA LEU A 50 -10.15 -7.02 -3.77
C LEU A 50 -8.85 -7.43 -4.48
N ALA A 51 -8.86 -7.46 -5.81
CA ALA A 51 -7.68 -7.79 -6.60
C ALA A 51 -6.55 -6.77 -6.39
N ILE A 52 -6.88 -5.48 -6.41
CA ILE A 52 -5.92 -4.40 -6.13
C ILE A 52 -5.38 -4.52 -4.70
N PHE A 53 -6.22 -4.81 -3.72
CA PHE A 53 -5.81 -5.01 -2.34
C PHE A 53 -4.79 -6.14 -2.21
N ILE A 54 -5.07 -7.30 -2.79
CA ILE A 54 -4.14 -8.44 -2.79
C ILE A 54 -2.83 -8.07 -3.51
N LEU A 55 -2.93 -7.39 -4.65
CA LEU A 55 -1.75 -6.96 -5.42
C LEU A 55 -0.85 -6.03 -4.61
N VAL A 56 -1.41 -5.07 -3.88
CA VAL A 56 -0.68 -4.15 -2.99
C VAL A 56 0.01 -4.90 -1.86
N LEU A 57 -0.68 -5.88 -1.24
CA LEU A 57 -0.08 -6.73 -0.21
C LEU A 57 1.12 -7.50 -0.73
N VAL A 58 0.96 -8.17 -1.87
CA VAL A 58 2.04 -8.95 -2.50
C VAL A 58 3.20 -8.04 -2.89
N ALA A 59 2.93 -6.85 -3.43
CA ALA A 59 3.95 -5.88 -3.79
C ALA A 59 4.74 -5.39 -2.58
N ALA A 60 4.04 -5.08 -1.47
CA ALA A 60 4.67 -4.62 -0.24
C ALA A 60 5.58 -5.69 0.36
N LEU A 61 5.15 -6.94 0.42
CA LEU A 61 5.94 -8.06 0.92
C LEU A 61 7.09 -8.41 -0.03
N SER A 62 6.87 -8.45 -1.35
CA SER A 62 7.91 -8.76 -2.32
C SER A 62 9.05 -7.75 -2.31
N ALA A 63 8.75 -6.47 -2.09
CA ALA A 63 9.77 -5.44 -1.93
C ALA A 63 10.68 -5.71 -0.73
N ARG A 64 10.14 -6.25 0.37
CA ARG A 64 10.93 -6.61 1.56
C ARG A 64 11.76 -7.87 1.34
N ILE A 65 11.19 -8.88 0.70
CA ILE A 65 11.91 -10.12 0.34
C ILE A 65 13.08 -9.79 -0.59
N CYS A 66 12.87 -8.94 -1.59
CA CYS A 66 13.91 -8.54 -2.54
C CYS A 66 15.09 -7.86 -1.84
N VAL A 67 14.83 -7.00 -0.83
CA VAL A 67 15.87 -6.26 -0.12
C VAL A 67 16.52 -7.09 0.98
N LEU A 68 15.77 -7.90 1.71
CA LEU A 68 16.27 -8.64 2.87
C LEU A 68 16.86 -10.00 2.51
N GLU A 69 16.43 -10.61 1.41
CA GLU A 69 16.89 -11.94 0.98
C GLU A 69 17.72 -11.88 -0.31
N ASP A 70 17.96 -10.69 -0.85
CA ASP A 70 18.75 -10.45 -2.07
C ASP A 70 18.29 -11.30 -3.27
N LYS A 71 16.96 -11.51 -3.37
CA LYS A 71 16.34 -12.32 -4.42
C LYS A 71 15.90 -11.46 -5.60
N GLY A 72 15.87 -12.06 -6.78
CA GLY A 72 15.33 -11.43 -7.98
C GLY A 72 13.86 -11.01 -7.82
N VAL A 73 13.42 -10.03 -8.61
CA VAL A 73 12.06 -9.46 -8.54
C VAL A 73 10.98 -10.54 -8.71
N MET A 74 11.14 -11.44 -9.69
CA MET A 74 10.16 -12.49 -9.97
C MET A 74 10.08 -13.54 -8.87
N ASP A 75 11.21 -13.93 -8.30
CA ASP A 75 11.26 -14.91 -7.23
C ASP A 75 10.72 -14.33 -5.92
N SER A 76 11.00 -13.05 -5.66
CA SER A 76 10.42 -12.33 -4.54
C SER A 76 8.90 -12.23 -4.64
N MET A 77 8.34 -11.98 -5.82
CA MET A 77 6.89 -11.96 -6.03
C MET A 77 6.24 -13.33 -5.84
N LYS A 78 6.85 -14.41 -6.37
CA LYS A 78 6.37 -15.77 -6.16
C LYS A 78 6.37 -16.15 -4.69
N LEU A 79 7.44 -15.83 -3.98
CA LEU A 79 7.57 -16.11 -2.56
C LEU A 79 6.57 -15.31 -1.73
N ALA A 80 6.40 -14.00 -2.02
CA ALA A 80 5.40 -13.17 -1.38
C ALA A 80 3.99 -13.71 -1.58
N TRP A 81 3.65 -14.16 -2.79
CA TRP A 81 2.38 -14.78 -3.08
C TRP A 81 2.15 -16.07 -2.29
N GLN A 82 3.16 -16.93 -2.20
CA GLN A 82 3.10 -18.16 -1.40
C GLN A 82 2.92 -17.86 0.09
N MET A 83 3.65 -16.88 0.62
CA MET A 83 3.52 -16.43 2.01
C MET A 83 2.11 -15.87 2.30
N CYS A 84 1.56 -15.06 1.41
CA CYS A 84 0.19 -14.55 1.53
C CYS A 84 -0.84 -15.68 1.52
N LYS A 85 -0.69 -16.67 0.64
CA LYS A 85 -1.59 -17.84 0.59
C LYS A 85 -1.48 -18.72 1.84
N ALA A 86 -0.28 -18.92 2.36
CA ALA A 86 -0.07 -19.74 3.54
C ALA A 86 -0.61 -19.07 4.82
N ASN A 87 -0.62 -17.74 4.87
CA ASN A 87 -0.99 -16.95 6.05
C ASN A 87 -2.02 -15.87 5.69
N VAL A 88 -3.16 -16.29 5.13
CA VAL A 88 -4.20 -15.36 4.65
C VAL A 88 -4.73 -14.46 5.78
N SER A 89 -4.94 -15.02 6.97
CA SER A 89 -5.47 -14.27 8.12
C SER A 89 -4.51 -13.16 8.56
N GLU A 90 -3.23 -13.47 8.71
CA GLU A 90 -2.21 -12.50 9.11
C GLU A 90 -1.99 -11.44 8.03
N SER A 91 -1.94 -11.86 6.76
CA SER A 91 -1.78 -10.94 5.64
C SER A 91 -2.97 -10.00 5.52
N ALA A 92 -4.20 -10.50 5.72
CA ALA A 92 -5.41 -9.69 5.73
C ALA A 92 -5.43 -8.71 6.90
N THR A 93 -5.02 -9.14 8.09
CA THR A 93 -4.92 -8.28 9.28
C THR A 93 -3.91 -7.15 9.07
N LEU A 94 -2.71 -7.48 8.56
CA LEU A 94 -1.71 -6.47 8.21
C LEU A 94 -2.25 -5.48 7.17
N GLY A 95 -2.94 -5.97 6.14
CA GLY A 95 -3.56 -5.11 5.14
C GLY A 95 -4.65 -4.20 5.73
N ALA A 96 -5.52 -4.74 6.57
CA ALA A 96 -6.59 -3.97 7.22
C ALA A 96 -6.04 -2.87 8.12
N ILE A 97 -5.02 -3.18 8.93
CA ILE A 97 -4.34 -2.20 9.78
C ILE A 97 -3.66 -1.13 8.91
N SER A 98 -3.02 -1.51 7.80
CA SER A 98 -2.40 -0.57 6.87
C SER A 98 -3.42 0.40 6.26
N ILE A 99 -4.61 -0.07 5.90
CA ILE A 99 -5.70 0.78 5.39
C ILE A 99 -6.20 1.73 6.48
N ALA A 100 -6.49 1.21 7.67
CA ALA A 100 -6.97 2.03 8.79
C ALA A 100 -5.97 3.15 9.13
N LEU A 101 -4.68 2.81 9.13
CA LEU A 101 -3.59 3.74 9.38
C LEU A 101 -3.46 4.77 8.26
N GLY A 102 -3.59 4.34 6.99
CA GLY A 102 -3.61 5.22 5.83
C GLY A 102 -4.75 6.23 5.89
N ILE A 103 -5.95 5.80 6.26
CA ILE A 103 -7.12 6.68 6.45
C ILE A 103 -6.86 7.68 7.58
N GLY A 104 -6.38 7.22 8.74
CA GLY A 104 -6.08 8.09 9.87
C GLY A 104 -5.06 9.18 9.54
N ILE A 105 -3.97 8.79 8.86
CA ILE A 105 -2.94 9.73 8.42
C ILE A 105 -3.49 10.70 7.36
N SER A 106 -4.30 10.23 6.42
CA SER A 106 -4.90 11.10 5.39
C SER A 106 -5.80 12.17 6.01
N ILE A 107 -6.59 11.81 7.04
CA ILE A 107 -7.42 12.76 7.77
C ILE A 107 -6.53 13.78 8.50
N ALA A 108 -5.48 13.32 9.20
CA ALA A 108 -4.56 14.20 9.91
C ALA A 108 -3.84 15.18 8.96
N ILE A 109 -3.40 14.71 7.80
CA ILE A 109 -2.79 15.55 6.76
C ILE A 109 -3.79 16.58 6.26
N THR A 110 -5.01 16.17 5.94
CA THR A 110 -6.05 17.09 5.45
C THR A 110 -6.36 18.19 6.45
N VAL A 111 -6.55 17.84 7.72
CA VAL A 111 -6.78 18.81 8.79
C VAL A 111 -5.58 19.76 8.94
N GLY A 112 -4.35 19.22 8.92
CA GLY A 112 -3.13 20.02 9.02
C GLY A 112 -2.97 21.00 7.85
N VAL A 113 -3.24 20.56 6.62
CA VAL A 113 -3.19 21.42 5.42
C VAL A 113 -4.24 22.52 5.49
N ILE A 114 -5.48 22.21 5.90
CA ILE A 114 -6.54 23.20 6.05
C ILE A 114 -6.16 24.24 7.12
N ALA A 115 -5.68 23.78 8.29
CA ALA A 115 -5.26 24.68 9.37
C ALA A 115 -4.12 25.61 8.94
N LEU A 116 -3.16 25.07 8.16
CA LEU A 116 -2.06 25.87 7.61
C LEU A 116 -2.55 26.86 6.55
N ALA A 117 -3.53 26.49 5.72
CA ALA A 117 -4.04 27.32 4.65
C ALA A 117 -4.79 28.57 5.15
N ILE A 118 -5.46 28.51 6.29
CA ILE A 118 -6.29 29.62 6.82
C ILE A 118 -5.54 30.95 6.86
N PRO A 119 -4.35 31.08 7.51
CA PRO A 119 -3.65 32.36 7.59
C PRO A 119 -3.22 32.90 6.21
N PHE A 120 -2.86 31.99 5.28
CA PHE A 120 -2.46 32.40 3.94
C PHE A 120 -3.65 32.81 3.06
N ILE A 121 -4.82 32.23 3.26
CA ILE A 121 -6.06 32.69 2.64
C ILE A 121 -6.40 34.12 3.07
N ILE A 122 -6.30 34.41 4.37
CA ILE A 122 -6.54 35.75 4.92
C ILE A 122 -5.55 36.76 4.31
N LEU A 123 -4.27 36.41 4.24
CA LEU A 123 -3.26 37.26 3.58
C LEU A 123 -3.53 37.45 2.08
N GLY A 124 -4.05 36.41 1.42
CA GLY A 124 -4.41 36.44 0.00
C GLY A 124 -5.58 37.35 -0.31
N ILE A 125 -6.50 37.57 0.63
CA ILE A 125 -7.60 38.54 0.49
C ILE A 125 -7.06 39.97 0.42
N ILE A 126 -5.97 40.27 1.19
CA ILE A 126 -5.32 41.58 1.21
C ILE A 126 -4.49 41.76 -0.06
N ASN A 127 -3.69 40.79 -0.40
CA ASN A 127 -2.88 40.75 -1.61
C ASN A 127 -2.64 39.30 -2.03
N LEU A 128 -3.07 38.96 -3.25
CA LEU A 128 -2.99 37.60 -3.80
C LEU A 128 -1.57 37.04 -3.73
N TRP A 129 -0.55 37.84 -4.05
CA TRP A 129 0.85 37.40 -4.03
C TRP A 129 1.39 37.14 -2.64
N LEU A 130 0.94 37.90 -1.63
CA LEU A 130 1.32 37.70 -0.23
C LEU A 130 0.73 36.43 0.38
N GLY A 131 -0.41 35.96 -0.11
CA GLY A 131 -0.98 34.69 0.28
C GLY A 131 -0.43 33.50 -0.49
N LEU A 132 -0.36 33.62 -1.83
CA LEU A 132 -0.03 32.50 -2.73
C LEU A 132 1.42 32.05 -2.61
N VAL A 133 2.38 32.97 -2.60
CA VAL A 133 3.81 32.61 -2.62
C VAL A 133 4.25 31.97 -1.30
N PRO A 134 4.10 32.62 -0.13
CA PRO A 134 4.52 31.98 1.12
C PRO A 134 3.62 30.79 1.51
N GLY A 135 2.32 30.84 1.20
CA GLY A 135 1.40 29.71 1.42
C GLY A 135 1.75 28.49 0.58
N GLY A 136 2.08 28.69 -0.69
CA GLY A 136 2.54 27.63 -1.58
C GLY A 136 3.85 26.99 -1.12
N LEU A 137 4.85 27.80 -0.73
CA LEU A 137 6.11 27.32 -0.19
C LEU A 137 5.91 26.53 1.12
N ALA A 138 5.14 27.08 2.06
CA ALA A 138 4.83 26.41 3.31
C ALA A 138 4.09 25.09 3.09
N GLY A 139 3.14 25.06 2.14
CA GLY A 139 2.42 23.85 1.76
C GLY A 139 3.34 22.77 1.18
N ILE A 140 4.26 23.12 0.28
CA ILE A 140 5.23 22.18 -0.28
C ILE A 140 6.13 21.60 0.83
N VAL A 141 6.67 22.45 1.71
CA VAL A 141 7.51 22.00 2.83
C VAL A 141 6.75 21.06 3.75
N LEU A 142 5.50 21.38 4.09
CA LEU A 142 4.64 20.54 4.93
C LEU A 142 4.40 19.17 4.26
N ILE A 143 4.05 19.14 2.98
CA ILE A 143 3.80 17.90 2.24
C ILE A 143 5.06 17.04 2.21
N LEU A 144 6.24 17.62 1.96
CA LEU A 144 7.50 16.89 1.94
C LEU A 144 7.84 16.29 3.32
N LEU A 145 7.67 17.05 4.39
CA LEU A 145 7.89 16.56 5.76
C LEU A 145 6.95 15.39 6.09
N LEU A 146 5.65 15.54 5.80
CA LEU A 146 4.67 14.50 6.05
C LEU A 146 4.92 13.25 5.19
N ALA A 147 5.33 13.42 3.93
CA ALA A 147 5.70 12.31 3.06
C ALA A 147 6.92 11.54 3.59
N CYS A 148 7.93 12.23 4.11
CA CYS A 148 9.10 11.61 4.73
C CYS A 148 8.70 10.79 5.98
N VAL A 149 7.95 11.38 6.89
CA VAL A 149 7.49 10.71 8.11
C VAL A 149 6.63 9.48 7.76
N TYR A 150 5.67 9.65 6.85
CA TYR A 150 4.83 8.54 6.38
C TYR A 150 5.64 7.43 5.73
N GLY A 151 6.64 7.78 4.90
CA GLY A 151 7.50 6.82 4.22
C GLY A 151 8.32 5.97 5.20
N VAL A 152 8.93 6.59 6.22
CA VAL A 152 9.68 5.88 7.26
C VAL A 152 8.76 4.96 8.07
N PHE A 153 7.61 5.49 8.50
CA PHE A 153 6.65 4.71 9.30
C PHE A 153 6.13 3.51 8.51
N THR A 154 5.69 3.70 7.27
CA THR A 154 5.18 2.64 6.41
C THR A 154 6.26 1.59 6.12
N SER A 155 7.51 2.03 5.94
CA SER A 155 8.64 1.13 5.74
C SER A 155 8.87 0.24 6.96
N ALA A 156 8.91 0.81 8.16
CA ALA A 156 9.08 0.07 9.40
C ALA A 156 7.93 -0.92 9.63
N TYR A 157 6.69 -0.46 9.44
CA TYR A 157 5.49 -1.27 9.60
C TYR A 157 5.51 -2.54 8.73
N TRP A 158 5.77 -2.40 7.43
CA TRP A 158 5.83 -3.55 6.52
C TRP A 158 7.02 -4.47 6.79
N THR A 159 8.15 -3.94 7.26
CA THR A 159 9.30 -4.76 7.64
C THR A 159 8.99 -5.61 8.87
N LEU A 160 8.37 -5.03 9.89
CA LEU A 160 7.95 -5.77 11.08
C LEU A 160 6.89 -6.83 10.74
N GLY A 161 5.89 -6.50 9.91
CA GLY A 161 4.89 -7.43 9.45
C GLY A 161 5.50 -8.62 8.69
N TYR A 162 6.45 -8.36 7.80
CA TYR A 162 7.19 -9.42 7.10
C TYR A 162 7.96 -10.33 8.07
N LEU A 163 8.68 -9.76 9.02
CA LEU A 163 9.45 -10.53 10.00
C LEU A 163 8.53 -11.40 10.87
N GLN A 164 7.36 -10.89 11.24
CA GLN A 164 6.39 -11.64 12.03
C GLN A 164 5.83 -12.85 11.27
N ILE A 165 5.46 -12.68 10.00
CA ILE A 165 5.01 -13.78 9.14
C ILE A 165 6.14 -14.80 8.93
N LYS A 166 7.36 -14.32 8.71
CA LYS A 166 8.53 -15.19 8.51
C LYS A 166 8.86 -16.00 9.77
N ALA A 167 8.81 -15.38 10.96
CA ALA A 167 9.05 -16.07 12.23
C ALA A 167 8.02 -17.19 12.48
N LYS A 168 6.76 -16.98 12.09
CA LYS A 168 5.72 -18.01 12.23
C LYS A 168 5.94 -19.21 11.30
N ASN A 169 6.49 -18.97 10.11
CA ASN A 169 6.78 -20.01 9.13
C ASN A 169 8.17 -20.64 9.30
N ALA A 170 8.99 -20.11 10.21
CA ALA A 170 10.26 -20.73 10.55
C ALA A 170 10.00 -22.05 11.27
N PRO A 171 10.70 -23.15 10.93
CA PRO A 171 10.64 -24.36 11.73
C PRO A 171 11.00 -23.98 13.18
N ALA A 172 10.24 -24.54 14.13
CA ALA A 172 10.49 -24.30 15.55
C ALA A 172 12.00 -24.42 15.82
N PRO A 173 12.61 -23.48 16.58
CA PRO A 173 14.02 -23.58 16.90
C PRO A 173 14.24 -24.98 17.44
N GLN A 174 15.04 -25.78 16.72
CA GLN A 174 15.48 -27.06 17.26
C GLN A 174 16.06 -26.72 18.64
N ALA A 175 15.43 -27.23 19.67
CA ALA A 175 15.93 -27.06 21.03
C ALA A 175 17.41 -27.45 20.96
N VAL A 176 18.29 -26.47 21.07
CA VAL A 176 19.72 -26.69 21.14
C VAL A 176 19.85 -27.59 22.35
N ALA A 177 20.11 -28.90 22.12
CA ALA A 177 20.35 -29.85 23.19
C ALA A 177 21.39 -29.18 24.10
N PRO A 178 21.14 -29.06 25.41
CA PRO A 178 22.11 -28.45 26.30
C PRO A 178 23.41 -29.20 26.12
N ILE A 179 24.43 -28.50 25.65
CA ILE A 179 25.78 -29.00 25.60
C ILE A 179 26.15 -29.15 27.08
N LEU A 180 25.85 -30.33 27.66
CA LEU A 180 26.38 -30.71 28.95
C LEU A 180 27.92 -30.72 28.76
N PRO A 181 28.66 -29.89 29.48
CA PRO A 181 30.10 -30.01 29.47
C PRO A 181 30.43 -31.44 29.96
N ALA A 182 31.14 -32.19 29.12
CA ALA A 182 31.69 -33.45 29.53
C ALA A 182 32.57 -33.15 30.76
N VAL A 183 32.08 -33.50 31.95
CA VAL A 183 32.91 -33.51 33.16
C VAL A 183 33.88 -34.64 32.94
N GLU A 184 35.09 -34.31 32.55
CA GLU A 184 36.22 -35.21 32.59
C GLU A 184 36.48 -35.53 34.08
N VAL A 185 36.05 -36.71 34.50
CA VAL A 185 36.40 -37.24 35.79
C VAL A 185 37.82 -37.82 35.67
N VAL A 186 38.80 -37.12 36.26
CA VAL A 186 40.15 -37.61 36.48
C VAL A 186 40.17 -38.47 37.73
#